data_551624c3ff842f0413d1182d0b9fadb7
#
_entry.id   551624c3ff842f0413d1182d0b9fadb7
#
_cell.length_a   1.000
_cell.length_b   1.000
_cell.length_c   1.000
_cell.angle_alpha   90.00
_cell.angle_beta   90.00
_cell.angle_gamma   90.00
#
_symmetry.space_group_name_H-M   'P 1'
#
loop_
_entity.id
_entity.type
_entity.pdbx_description
1 polymer ?
#
loop_
_entity_poly.entity_id
_entity_poly.type
_entity_poly.pdbx_seq_one_letter_code
_entity_poly.pdbx_strand_id
1 'polypeptide(L)'
;MTTDSRPARDHYSTVAVILHWLIAGLIIWNVLIGWSADELRGMEKLAKLQPHKTIGITILILSVARLIWRLTHRPPVLNPHMKPWERFLAHFVHWMLYALMIGLPLSGWAMTSASKLITIYPIMLGPIEWPAMSFLTNLPPDQMGEVHEVLEEAHHLLAKVIVYVLVPLHILGALKHQFIDRQDEFYRMLPFLPRRKPVP
;
A
#
# COMPACT_ATOMS: atom_id res chain seq x y z
N MET A 1 16.35 35.00 -9.01
CA MET A 1 16.29 33.51 -8.97
C MET A 1 17.22 33.04 -7.89
N THR A 2 16.72 32.83 -6.67
CA THR A 2 17.50 32.30 -5.56
C THR A 2 17.55 30.77 -5.73
N THR A 3 18.71 30.27 -6.11
CA THR A 3 19.02 28.83 -6.11
C THR A 3 18.95 28.34 -4.68
N ASP A 4 17.94 27.52 -4.36
CA ASP A 4 17.78 26.84 -3.06
C ASP A 4 18.97 25.89 -2.88
N SER A 5 20.02 26.37 -2.20
CA SER A 5 21.30 25.67 -1.96
C SER A 5 21.24 24.67 -0.79
N ARG A 6 20.06 24.08 -0.52
CA ARG A 6 19.97 23.03 0.48
C ARG A 6 20.70 21.76 -0.04
N PRO A 7 21.63 21.18 0.73
CA PRO A 7 22.34 19.97 0.31
C PRO A 7 21.34 18.84 0.05
N ALA A 8 21.55 18.09 -1.05
CA ALA A 8 20.74 16.92 -1.37
C ALA A 8 20.76 15.96 -0.18
N ARG A 9 19.57 15.61 0.32
CA ARG A 9 19.46 14.66 1.44
C ARG A 9 19.87 13.26 0.98
N ASP A 10 20.83 12.67 1.64
CA ASP A 10 21.27 11.29 1.37
C ASP A 10 20.30 10.24 1.89
N HIS A 11 19.38 10.60 2.80
CA HIS A 11 18.44 9.69 3.46
C HIS A 11 17.00 10.17 3.37
N TYR A 12 16.09 9.21 3.43
CA TYR A 12 14.68 9.51 3.65
C TYR A 12 14.46 10.08 5.06
N SER A 13 13.43 10.91 5.22
CA SER A 13 13.04 11.40 6.54
C SER A 13 12.56 10.25 7.42
N THR A 14 12.75 10.37 8.74
CA THR A 14 12.29 9.38 9.72
C THR A 14 10.79 9.06 9.55
N VAL A 15 9.98 10.08 9.27
CA VAL A 15 8.54 9.90 9.02
C VAL A 15 8.29 9.01 7.80
N ALA A 16 9.01 9.24 6.69
CA ALA A 16 8.87 8.42 5.48
C ALA A 16 9.28 6.96 5.73
N VAL A 17 10.32 6.74 6.53
CA VAL A 17 10.81 5.40 6.92
C VAL A 17 9.80 4.69 7.82
N ILE A 18 9.30 5.36 8.86
CA ILE A 18 8.30 4.78 9.78
C ILE A 18 7.04 4.42 9.02
N LEU A 19 6.48 5.34 8.22
CA LEU A 19 5.29 5.07 7.42
C LEU A 19 5.51 3.92 6.44
N HIS A 20 6.71 3.79 5.85
CA HIS A 20 7.02 2.70 4.95
C HIS A 20 6.90 1.34 5.63
N TRP A 21 7.63 1.15 6.72
CA TRP A 21 7.69 -0.13 7.39
C TRP A 21 6.40 -0.49 8.11
N LEU A 22 5.69 0.51 8.66
CA LEU A 22 4.38 0.30 9.27
C LEU A 22 3.37 -0.18 8.21
N ILE A 23 3.27 0.51 7.08
CA ILE A 23 2.37 0.13 5.99
C ILE A 23 2.76 -1.25 5.43
N ALA A 24 4.05 -1.52 5.21
CA ALA A 24 4.52 -2.82 4.71
C ALA A 24 4.13 -3.98 5.65
N GLY A 25 4.32 -3.81 6.96
CA GLY A 25 3.91 -4.79 7.95
C GLY A 25 2.40 -5.02 7.99
N LEU A 26 1.62 -3.92 7.93
CA LEU A 26 0.15 -4.00 7.88
C LEU A 26 -0.34 -4.68 6.59
N ILE A 27 0.26 -4.42 5.44
CA ILE A 27 -0.08 -5.08 4.17
C ILE A 27 0.16 -6.60 4.28
N ILE A 28 1.35 -7.02 4.75
CA ILE A 28 1.66 -8.45 4.93
C ILE A 28 0.62 -9.10 5.84
N TRP A 29 0.35 -8.51 6.98
CA TRP A 29 -0.64 -9.05 7.93
C TRP A 29 -2.03 -9.11 7.32
N ASN A 30 -2.47 -8.05 6.64
CA ASN A 30 -3.79 -7.99 6.01
C ASN A 30 -3.98 -9.03 4.89
N VAL A 31 -2.94 -9.26 4.09
CA VAL A 31 -2.93 -10.31 3.05
C VAL A 31 -3.07 -11.70 3.69
N LEU A 32 -2.35 -11.98 4.77
CA LEU A 32 -2.45 -13.27 5.48
C LEU A 32 -3.85 -13.49 6.06
N ILE A 33 -4.49 -12.45 6.59
CA ILE A 33 -5.89 -12.53 7.05
C ILE A 33 -6.81 -12.82 5.87
N GLY A 34 -6.68 -12.09 4.76
CA GLY A 34 -7.48 -12.30 3.55
C GLY A 34 -7.38 -13.74 3.04
N TRP A 35 -6.18 -14.26 2.86
CA TRP A 35 -5.97 -15.66 2.43
C TRP A 35 -6.57 -16.67 3.41
N SER A 36 -6.39 -16.46 4.73
CA SER A 36 -6.99 -17.35 5.73
C SER A 36 -8.53 -17.28 5.76
N ALA A 37 -9.13 -16.19 5.29
CA ALA A 37 -10.58 -16.06 5.18
C ALA A 37 -11.15 -16.74 3.93
N ASP A 38 -10.36 -16.91 2.87
CA ASP A 38 -10.81 -17.55 1.62
C ASP A 38 -11.13 -19.05 1.81
N GLU A 39 -10.52 -19.70 2.79
CA GLU A 39 -10.80 -21.09 3.14
C GLU A 39 -12.11 -21.26 3.97
N LEU A 40 -12.63 -20.16 4.51
CA LEU A 40 -13.82 -20.15 5.39
C LEU A 40 -15.10 -19.81 4.61
N ARG A 41 -16.25 -20.15 5.21
CA ARG A 41 -17.59 -19.87 4.66
C ARG A 41 -18.52 -19.29 5.72
N GLY A 42 -19.57 -18.62 5.25
CA GLY A 42 -20.64 -18.11 6.11
C GLY A 42 -20.15 -17.14 7.19
N MET A 43 -20.63 -17.32 8.40
CA MET A 43 -20.36 -16.44 9.53
C MET A 43 -18.89 -16.39 9.96
N GLU A 44 -18.18 -17.52 9.83
CA GLU A 44 -16.75 -17.61 10.16
C GLU A 44 -15.92 -16.74 9.21
N LYS A 45 -16.21 -16.78 7.90
CA LYS A 45 -15.58 -15.89 6.91
C LYS A 45 -15.82 -14.43 7.24
N LEU A 46 -17.07 -14.07 7.53
CA LEU A 46 -17.43 -12.69 7.88
C LEU A 46 -16.69 -12.19 9.12
N ALA A 47 -16.64 -13.00 10.18
CA ALA A 47 -15.92 -12.66 11.42
C ALA A 47 -14.41 -12.48 11.14
N LYS A 48 -13.80 -13.36 10.32
CA LYS A 48 -12.40 -13.30 9.95
C LYS A 48 -12.07 -12.07 9.10
N LEU A 49 -13.00 -11.61 8.29
CA LEU A 49 -12.82 -10.42 7.45
C LEU A 49 -12.97 -9.10 8.20
N GLN A 50 -13.50 -9.07 9.44
CA GLN A 50 -13.62 -7.82 10.21
C GLN A 50 -12.26 -7.15 10.45
N PRO A 51 -11.24 -7.82 11.02
CA PRO A 51 -9.91 -7.22 11.14
C PRO A 51 -9.28 -6.88 9.78
N HIS A 52 -9.53 -7.66 8.71
CA HIS A 52 -9.08 -7.34 7.37
C HIS A 52 -9.62 -5.97 6.89
N LYS A 53 -10.90 -5.71 7.09
CA LYS A 53 -11.53 -4.42 6.73
C LYS A 53 -10.93 -3.27 7.55
N THR A 54 -10.80 -3.44 8.86
CA THR A 54 -10.21 -2.44 9.77
C THR A 54 -8.78 -2.08 9.37
N ILE A 55 -7.95 -3.10 9.16
CA ILE A 55 -6.55 -2.91 8.73
C ILE A 55 -6.53 -2.28 7.33
N GLY A 56 -7.43 -2.68 6.42
CA GLY A 56 -7.55 -2.10 5.09
C GLY A 56 -7.79 -0.58 5.12
N ILE A 57 -8.74 -0.10 5.94
CA ILE A 57 -8.98 1.34 6.12
C ILE A 57 -7.77 2.03 6.79
N THR A 58 -7.13 1.38 7.74
CA THR A 58 -5.90 1.92 8.36
C THR A 58 -4.78 2.08 7.31
N ILE A 59 -4.58 1.09 6.44
CA ILE A 59 -3.63 1.17 5.31
C ILE A 59 -3.99 2.33 4.39
N LEU A 60 -5.27 2.52 4.06
CA LEU A 60 -5.73 3.63 3.23
C LEU A 60 -5.34 4.98 3.83
N ILE A 61 -5.65 5.22 5.10
CA ILE A 61 -5.34 6.47 5.79
C ILE A 61 -3.82 6.72 5.81
N LEU A 62 -3.04 5.71 6.19
CA LEU A 62 -1.59 5.82 6.25
C LEU A 62 -0.96 5.99 4.87
N SER A 63 -1.51 5.36 3.83
CA SER A 63 -1.03 5.50 2.44
C SER A 63 -1.29 6.90 1.89
N VAL A 64 -2.46 7.47 2.19
CA VAL A 64 -2.77 8.88 1.85
C VAL A 64 -1.81 9.82 2.59
N ALA A 65 -1.63 9.63 3.90
CA ALA A 65 -0.68 10.43 4.68
C ALA A 65 0.75 10.33 4.13
N ARG A 66 1.19 9.12 3.75
CA ARG A 66 2.50 8.88 3.13
C ARG A 66 2.62 9.55 1.76
N LEU A 67 1.56 9.52 0.94
CA LEU A 67 1.55 10.20 -0.35
C LEU A 67 1.65 11.72 -0.18
N ILE A 68 0.88 12.30 0.74
CA ILE A 68 0.97 13.73 1.07
C ILE A 68 2.38 14.09 1.54
N TRP A 69 2.96 13.27 2.42
CA TRP A 69 4.34 13.45 2.87
C TRP A 69 5.34 13.44 1.71
N ARG A 70 5.17 12.49 0.78
CA ARG A 70 6.01 12.35 -0.41
C ARG A 70 5.92 13.57 -1.35
N LEU A 71 4.73 14.12 -1.51
CA LEU A 71 4.50 15.29 -2.38
C LEU A 71 5.03 16.59 -1.77
N THR A 72 5.02 16.70 -0.44
CA THR A 72 5.49 17.89 0.29
C THR A 72 6.97 17.84 0.68
N HIS A 73 7.60 16.66 0.68
CA HIS A 73 8.99 16.47 1.08
C HIS A 73 9.77 15.76 -0.03
N ARG A 74 10.73 16.46 -0.61
CA ARG A 74 11.57 15.90 -1.69
C ARG A 74 12.32 14.65 -1.21
N PRO A 75 12.19 13.52 -1.92
CA PRO A 75 12.96 12.33 -1.61
C PRO A 75 14.44 12.52 -1.97
N PRO A 76 15.33 11.65 -1.45
CA PRO A 76 16.70 11.57 -1.90
C PRO A 76 16.77 11.35 -3.42
N VAL A 77 17.77 11.93 -4.04
CA VAL A 77 18.01 11.76 -5.48
C VAL A 77 18.44 10.32 -5.74
N LEU A 78 17.89 9.71 -6.81
CA LEU A 78 18.33 8.38 -7.25
C LEU A 78 19.80 8.44 -7.67
N ASN A 79 20.50 7.31 -7.52
CA ASN A 79 21.91 7.21 -7.88
C ASN A 79 22.12 7.62 -9.35
N PRO A 80 23.03 8.57 -9.65
CA PRO A 80 23.29 9.01 -11.01
C PRO A 80 23.85 7.90 -11.93
N HIS A 81 24.47 6.85 -11.37
CA HIS A 81 24.99 5.69 -12.12
C HIS A 81 23.89 4.68 -12.52
N MET A 82 22.65 4.87 -12.07
CA MET A 82 21.52 4.02 -12.44
C MET A 82 21.19 4.19 -13.94
N LYS A 83 21.03 3.07 -14.65
CA LYS A 83 20.65 3.10 -16.08
C LYS A 83 19.30 3.78 -16.29
N PRO A 84 19.06 4.47 -17.42
CA PRO A 84 17.80 5.19 -17.64
C PRO A 84 16.55 4.34 -17.51
N TRP A 85 16.56 3.11 -18.02
CA TRP A 85 15.42 2.18 -17.94
C TRP A 85 15.16 1.70 -16.50
N GLU A 86 16.22 1.51 -15.69
CA GLU A 86 16.08 1.13 -14.26
C GLU A 86 15.46 2.27 -13.45
N ARG A 87 15.89 3.50 -13.74
CA ARG A 87 15.31 4.71 -13.13
C ARG A 87 13.83 4.86 -13.48
N PHE A 88 13.48 4.65 -14.76
CA PHE A 88 12.09 4.66 -15.21
C PHE A 88 11.28 3.59 -14.48
N LEU A 89 11.77 2.34 -14.46
CA LEU A 89 11.10 1.22 -13.79
C LEU A 89 10.93 1.47 -12.29
N ALA A 90 11.95 1.99 -11.60
CA ALA A 90 11.86 2.34 -10.19
C ALA A 90 10.76 3.37 -9.91
N HIS A 91 10.68 4.45 -10.72
CA HIS A 91 9.61 5.43 -10.60
C HIS A 91 8.24 4.82 -10.88
N PHE A 92 8.11 4.05 -11.95
CA PHE A 92 6.87 3.40 -12.35
C PHE A 92 6.34 2.48 -11.24
N VAL A 93 7.19 1.59 -10.70
CA VAL A 93 6.80 0.67 -9.62
C VAL A 93 6.38 1.43 -8.37
N HIS A 94 7.10 2.48 -7.97
CA HIS A 94 6.72 3.27 -6.80
C HIS A 94 5.37 3.97 -6.99
N TRP A 95 5.11 4.58 -8.17
CA TRP A 95 3.83 5.23 -8.42
C TRP A 95 2.68 4.23 -8.51
N MET A 96 2.91 3.06 -9.10
CA MET A 96 1.93 1.98 -9.12
C MET A 96 1.63 1.46 -7.72
N LEU A 97 2.65 1.31 -6.87
CA LEU A 97 2.44 0.95 -5.46
C LEU A 97 1.60 2.01 -4.73
N TYR A 98 1.87 3.32 -4.91
CA TYR A 98 1.02 4.36 -4.32
C TYR A 98 -0.43 4.28 -4.83
N ALA A 99 -0.61 4.14 -6.14
CA ALA A 99 -1.94 4.04 -6.74
C ALA A 99 -2.73 2.84 -6.19
N LEU A 100 -2.06 1.67 -6.08
CA LEU A 100 -2.73 0.46 -5.63
C LEU A 100 -2.85 0.36 -4.11
N MET A 101 -1.92 0.92 -3.32
CA MET A 101 -2.08 1.02 -1.85
C MET A 101 -3.27 1.89 -1.45
N ILE A 102 -3.72 2.79 -2.33
CA ILE A 102 -4.94 3.57 -2.16
C ILE A 102 -6.12 2.86 -2.84
N GLY A 103 -5.97 2.43 -4.07
CA GLY A 103 -7.04 1.84 -4.88
C GLY A 103 -7.56 0.51 -4.33
N LEU A 104 -6.68 -0.35 -3.81
CA LEU A 104 -7.09 -1.64 -3.25
C LEU A 104 -7.96 -1.51 -1.99
N PRO A 105 -7.59 -0.74 -0.96
CA PRO A 105 -8.51 -0.52 0.16
C PRO A 105 -9.80 0.23 -0.24
N LEU A 106 -9.73 1.16 -1.19
CA LEU A 106 -10.92 1.83 -1.72
C LEU A 106 -11.88 0.84 -2.39
N SER A 107 -11.38 -0.11 -3.19
CA SER A 107 -12.22 -1.15 -3.81
C SER A 107 -12.87 -2.05 -2.74
N GLY A 108 -12.15 -2.42 -1.68
CA GLY A 108 -12.68 -3.18 -0.56
C GLY A 108 -13.74 -2.41 0.25
N TRP A 109 -13.55 -1.11 0.45
CA TRP A 109 -14.56 -0.25 1.07
C TRP A 109 -15.80 -0.12 0.18
N ALA A 110 -15.63 0.11 -1.12
CA ALA A 110 -16.74 0.15 -2.07
C ALA A 110 -17.51 -1.18 -2.12
N MET A 111 -16.80 -2.31 -2.25
CA MET A 111 -17.39 -3.65 -2.24
C MET A 111 -18.22 -3.89 -0.97
N THR A 112 -17.66 -3.56 0.20
CA THR A 112 -18.38 -3.71 1.48
C THR A 112 -19.60 -2.80 1.52
N SER A 113 -19.53 -1.57 0.99
CA SER A 113 -20.65 -0.62 0.92
C SER A 113 -21.76 -1.09 -0.03
N ALA A 114 -21.43 -1.83 -1.09
CA ALA A 114 -22.38 -2.44 -2.01
C ALA A 114 -22.93 -3.80 -1.51
N SER A 115 -22.67 -4.17 -0.24
CA SER A 115 -23.14 -5.44 0.33
C SER A 115 -24.41 -5.24 1.15
N LYS A 116 -25.38 -6.14 1.00
CA LYS A 116 -26.57 -6.19 1.87
C LYS A 116 -26.23 -6.45 3.35
N LEU A 117 -25.02 -6.91 3.62
CA LEU A 117 -24.56 -7.22 4.97
C LEU A 117 -23.90 -6.02 5.66
N ILE A 118 -23.78 -4.85 5.00
CA ILE A 118 -23.10 -3.68 5.57
C ILE A 118 -23.71 -3.20 6.90
N THR A 119 -25.01 -3.33 7.05
CA THR A 119 -25.74 -2.94 8.27
C THR A 119 -25.50 -3.88 9.45
N ILE A 120 -25.16 -5.15 9.18
CA ILE A 120 -24.90 -6.18 10.20
C ILE A 120 -23.41 -6.31 10.49
N TYR A 121 -22.58 -6.14 9.44
CA TYR A 121 -21.13 -6.25 9.50
C TYR A 121 -20.47 -4.99 8.92
N PRO A 122 -20.62 -3.81 9.56
CA PRO A 122 -20.00 -2.58 9.13
C PRO A 122 -18.48 -2.67 9.20
N ILE A 123 -17.80 -1.72 8.58
CA ILE A 123 -16.36 -1.56 8.79
C ILE A 123 -16.16 -0.83 10.11
N MET A 124 -15.33 -1.38 10.99
CA MET A 124 -15.03 -0.76 12.29
C MET A 124 -13.61 -0.23 12.31
N LEU A 125 -13.41 0.99 12.81
CA LEU A 125 -12.10 1.56 13.10
C LEU A 125 -12.00 1.76 14.64
N GLY A 126 -11.59 0.71 15.34
CA GLY A 126 -11.72 0.62 16.79
C GLY A 126 -13.19 0.63 17.19
N PRO A 127 -13.63 1.53 18.07
CA PRO A 127 -15.03 1.65 18.48
C PRO A 127 -15.91 2.45 17.50
N ILE A 128 -15.32 3.04 16.46
CA ILE A 128 -16.00 3.94 15.52
C ILE A 128 -16.40 3.14 14.28
N GLU A 129 -17.66 3.24 13.88
CA GLU A 129 -18.14 2.73 12.61
C GLU A 129 -17.64 3.63 11.47
N TRP A 130 -16.95 3.03 10.50
CA TRP A 130 -16.49 3.73 9.30
C TRP A 130 -17.68 3.91 8.34
N PRO A 131 -17.94 5.12 7.83
CA PRO A 131 -19.11 5.37 7.02
C PRO A 131 -19.10 4.55 5.74
N ALA A 132 -20.26 4.01 5.38
CA ALA A 132 -20.44 3.39 4.07
C ALA A 132 -20.58 4.46 2.97
N MET A 133 -20.26 4.09 1.74
CA MET A 133 -20.45 4.98 0.58
C MET A 133 -21.94 5.04 0.21
N SER A 134 -22.60 6.16 0.53
CA SER A 134 -24.06 6.33 0.41
C SER A 134 -24.59 6.05 -0.99
N PHE A 135 -23.83 6.39 -2.04
CA PHE A 135 -24.23 6.13 -3.42
C PHE A 135 -24.26 4.65 -3.78
N LEU A 136 -23.55 3.78 -3.04
CA LEU A 136 -23.57 2.33 -3.19
C LEU A 136 -24.64 1.67 -2.32
N THR A 137 -24.83 2.16 -1.10
CA THR A 137 -25.87 1.62 -0.20
C THR A 137 -27.28 1.93 -0.66
N ASN A 138 -27.46 2.96 -1.47
CA ASN A 138 -28.75 3.38 -2.02
C ASN A 138 -29.06 2.80 -3.39
N LEU A 139 -28.25 1.85 -3.89
CA LEU A 139 -28.52 1.15 -5.13
C LEU A 139 -29.79 0.30 -5.01
N PRO A 140 -30.56 0.12 -6.13
CA PRO A 140 -31.64 -0.85 -6.17
C PRO A 140 -31.11 -2.26 -5.81
N PRO A 141 -31.91 -3.09 -5.09
CA PRO A 141 -31.45 -4.40 -4.61
C PRO A 141 -31.00 -5.38 -5.70
N ASP A 142 -31.52 -5.24 -6.92
CA ASP A 142 -31.15 -6.01 -8.11
C ASP A 142 -29.75 -5.61 -8.62
N GLN A 143 -29.40 -4.32 -8.60
CA GLN A 143 -28.11 -3.80 -9.04
C GLN A 143 -27.01 -3.97 -7.98
N MET A 144 -27.38 -3.94 -6.70
CA MET A 144 -26.42 -4.01 -5.59
C MET A 144 -25.56 -5.29 -5.64
N GLY A 145 -26.18 -6.44 -5.99
CA GLY A 145 -25.46 -7.72 -6.11
C GLY A 145 -24.44 -7.71 -7.24
N GLU A 146 -24.85 -7.24 -8.41
CA GLU A 146 -23.98 -7.15 -9.59
C GLU A 146 -22.78 -6.21 -9.35
N VAL A 147 -23.05 -5.03 -8.77
CA VAL A 147 -21.98 -4.05 -8.43
C VAL A 147 -21.04 -4.64 -7.39
N HIS A 148 -21.55 -5.37 -6.39
CA HIS A 148 -20.72 -6.05 -5.40
C HIS A 148 -19.76 -7.05 -6.04
N GLU A 149 -20.25 -7.93 -6.93
CA GLU A 149 -19.46 -8.94 -7.63
C GLU A 149 -18.33 -8.30 -8.47
N VAL A 150 -18.66 -7.26 -9.25
CA VAL A 150 -17.65 -6.53 -10.04
C VAL A 150 -16.56 -5.91 -9.16
N LEU A 151 -16.95 -5.32 -8.02
CA LEU A 151 -16.00 -4.74 -7.09
C LEU A 151 -15.16 -5.80 -6.36
N GLU A 152 -15.74 -6.96 -6.07
CA GLU A 152 -15.02 -8.11 -5.48
C GLU A 152 -13.97 -8.64 -6.46
N GLU A 153 -14.32 -8.86 -7.72
CA GLU A 153 -13.36 -9.28 -8.76
C GLU A 153 -12.24 -8.26 -8.94
N ALA A 154 -12.58 -6.96 -8.98
CA ALA A 154 -11.58 -5.89 -9.06
C ALA A 154 -10.66 -5.90 -7.85
N HIS A 155 -11.20 -6.05 -6.63
CA HIS A 155 -10.41 -6.14 -5.41
C HIS A 155 -9.43 -7.30 -5.43
N HIS A 156 -9.89 -8.49 -5.80
CA HIS A 156 -9.03 -9.68 -5.94
C HIS A 156 -7.96 -9.52 -7.02
N LEU A 157 -8.29 -8.92 -8.17
CA LEU A 157 -7.33 -8.64 -9.23
C LEU A 157 -6.24 -7.67 -8.75
N LEU A 158 -6.62 -6.55 -8.13
CA LEU A 158 -5.68 -5.56 -7.60
C LEU A 158 -4.78 -6.18 -6.52
N ALA A 159 -5.33 -7.02 -5.65
CA ALA A 159 -4.56 -7.76 -4.64
C ALA A 159 -3.52 -8.68 -5.28
N LYS A 160 -3.88 -9.44 -6.31
CA LYS A 160 -2.95 -10.30 -7.06
C LYS A 160 -1.83 -9.48 -7.70
N VAL A 161 -2.15 -8.34 -8.32
CA VAL A 161 -1.15 -7.45 -8.94
C VAL A 161 -0.16 -6.91 -7.90
N ILE A 162 -0.65 -6.47 -6.74
CA ILE A 162 0.24 -6.01 -5.66
C ILE A 162 1.13 -7.15 -5.18
N VAL A 163 0.55 -8.27 -4.78
CA VAL A 163 1.26 -9.35 -4.07
C VAL A 163 2.21 -10.12 -4.98
N TYR A 164 1.79 -10.43 -6.20
CA TYR A 164 2.55 -11.30 -7.10
C TYR A 164 3.41 -10.56 -8.13
N VAL A 165 3.18 -9.27 -8.34
CA VAL A 165 3.93 -8.50 -9.33
C VAL A 165 4.69 -7.34 -8.69
N LEU A 166 4.00 -6.38 -8.08
CA LEU A 166 4.64 -5.13 -7.68
C LEU A 166 5.53 -5.27 -6.44
N VAL A 167 5.09 -6.01 -5.42
CA VAL A 167 5.89 -6.22 -4.20
C VAL A 167 7.14 -7.04 -4.50
N PRO A 168 7.10 -8.18 -5.22
CA PRO A 168 8.30 -8.88 -5.64
C PRO A 168 9.23 -8.02 -6.49
N LEU A 169 8.71 -7.28 -7.47
CA LEU A 169 9.52 -6.42 -8.32
C LEU A 169 10.20 -5.29 -7.52
N HIS A 170 9.48 -4.71 -6.55
CA HIS A 170 10.03 -3.70 -5.65
C HIS A 170 11.15 -4.26 -4.77
N ILE A 171 10.94 -5.44 -4.16
CA ILE A 171 11.94 -6.08 -3.31
C ILE A 171 13.16 -6.51 -4.13
N LEU A 172 12.95 -7.17 -5.26
CA LEU A 172 14.04 -7.63 -6.14
C LEU A 172 14.84 -6.45 -6.69
N GLY A 173 14.19 -5.35 -7.04
CA GLY A 173 14.86 -4.11 -7.43
C GLY A 173 15.75 -3.56 -6.32
N ALA A 174 15.25 -3.48 -5.10
CA ALA A 174 16.02 -3.02 -3.94
C ALA A 174 17.22 -3.95 -3.64
N LEU A 175 17.01 -5.28 -3.70
CA LEU A 175 18.07 -6.26 -3.50
C LEU A 175 19.13 -6.20 -4.61
N LYS A 176 18.71 -6.06 -5.87
CA LYS A 176 19.64 -5.88 -7.00
C LYS A 176 20.54 -4.67 -6.79
N HIS A 177 19.95 -3.51 -6.48
CA HIS A 177 20.72 -2.29 -6.26
C HIS A 177 21.65 -2.41 -5.07
N GLN A 178 21.23 -3.08 -4.00
CA GLN A 178 22.05 -3.27 -2.80
C GLN A 178 23.22 -4.23 -3.02
N PHE A 179 22.98 -5.41 -3.62
CA PHE A 179 23.95 -6.50 -3.66
C PHE A 179 24.72 -6.60 -4.98
N ILE A 180 24.08 -6.33 -6.11
CA ILE A 180 24.69 -6.42 -7.44
C ILE A 180 25.35 -5.10 -7.81
N ASP A 181 24.59 -3.99 -7.72
CA ASP A 181 25.10 -2.67 -8.09
C ASP A 181 25.90 -2.02 -6.95
N ARG A 182 25.89 -2.64 -5.75
CA ARG A 182 26.61 -2.16 -4.54
C ARG A 182 26.26 -0.72 -4.16
N GLN A 183 25.00 -0.35 -4.37
CA GLN A 183 24.45 0.96 -4.03
C GLN A 183 23.75 0.88 -2.66
N ASP A 184 23.91 1.91 -1.82
CA ASP A 184 23.37 1.92 -0.46
C ASP A 184 21.86 2.26 -0.40
N GLU A 185 21.07 1.87 -1.43
CA GLU A 185 19.64 2.18 -1.51
C GLU A 185 18.83 1.58 -0.35
N PHE A 186 19.21 0.36 0.07
CA PHE A 186 18.56 -0.32 1.19
C PHE A 186 18.82 0.40 2.52
N TYR A 187 20.05 0.89 2.73
CA TYR A 187 20.41 1.65 3.95
C TYR A 187 19.69 2.99 4.05
N ARG A 188 19.23 3.57 2.95
CA ARG A 188 18.43 4.79 2.96
C ARG A 188 17.08 4.60 3.65
N MET A 189 16.54 3.36 3.68
CA MET A 189 15.28 2.97 4.32
C MET A 189 15.46 2.18 5.63
N LEU A 190 16.71 1.89 6.03
CA LEU A 190 17.06 1.20 7.26
C LEU A 190 18.09 2.02 8.05
N PRO A 191 17.67 3.09 8.73
CA PRO A 191 18.59 4.02 9.41
C PRO A 191 19.36 3.41 10.58
N PHE A 192 19.00 2.19 11.01
CA PHE A 192 19.63 1.48 12.12
C PHE A 192 20.81 0.59 11.71
N LEU A 193 21.02 0.38 10.39
CA LEU A 193 22.16 -0.40 9.91
C LEU A 193 23.36 0.50 9.68
N PRO A 194 24.57 0.12 10.16
CA PRO A 194 25.77 0.90 9.92
C PRO A 194 26.08 0.94 8.42
N ARG A 195 26.42 2.14 7.93
CA ARG A 195 26.86 2.33 6.54
C ARG A 195 28.08 1.46 6.26
N ARG A 196 28.15 0.84 5.09
CA ARG A 196 29.42 0.33 4.58
C ARG A 196 30.37 1.53 4.43
N LYS A 197 31.54 1.43 5.08
CA LYS A 197 32.61 2.41 4.80
C LYS A 197 32.93 2.34 3.32
N PRO A 198 33.10 3.49 2.63
CA PRO A 198 33.58 3.47 1.25
C PRO A 198 34.85 2.64 1.21
N VAL A 199 34.92 1.69 0.29
CA VAL A 199 36.16 0.95 0.00
C VAL A 199 37.11 1.96 -0.61
N PRO A 200 38.33 2.14 -0.07
CA PRO A 200 39.33 3.11 -0.57
C PRO A 200 39.72 2.85 -2.02
#